data_eb001c65cf3c4d8b14456d82b8d5e51d
#
_entry.id   eb001c65cf3c4d8b14456d82b8d5e51d
#
_cell.length_a   1.000
_cell.length_b   1.000
_cell.length_c   1.000
_cell.angle_alpha   90.00
_cell.angle_beta   90.00
_cell.angle_gamma   90.00
#
_symmetry.space_group_name_H-M   'P 1'
#
loop_
_entity.id
_entity.type
_entity.pdbx_description
1 polymer ?
#
loop_
_entity_poly.entity_id
_entity_poly.type
_entity_poly.pdbx_seq_one_letter_code
_entity_poly.pdbx_strand_id
1 'polypeptide(L)'
;MIGIVCLDQKNGMYFNERRQSRDRYVIRDIVEMTKDAVLHINSYSEELFENRIVEYVISDDYFSDAKDGEYCFVENHILDQSEMEKLIVYRWDKVYPADHRLNLSGWKLIGTLEFMGYSHDKIVKEVYKRNEK
;
A
#
# COMPACT_ATOMS: atom_id res chain seq x y z
N MET A 1 13.19 1.72 -2.34
CA MET A 1 11.82 1.54 -2.83
C MET A 1 10.81 2.20 -1.90
N ILE A 2 9.61 2.42 -2.39
CA ILE A 2 8.51 3.02 -1.64
C ILE A 2 7.40 1.98 -1.51
N GLY A 3 7.06 1.60 -0.28
CA GLY A 3 5.99 0.64 -0.05
C GLY A 3 4.62 1.31 -0.06
N ILE A 4 3.61 0.63 -0.59
CA ILE A 4 2.21 1.05 -0.56
C ILE A 4 1.43 -0.09 0.09
N VAL A 5 0.70 0.20 1.15
CA VAL A 5 -0.13 -0.77 1.86
C VAL A 5 -1.48 -0.16 2.23
N CYS A 6 -2.48 -1.02 2.40
CA CYS A 6 -3.77 -0.66 2.97
C CYS A 6 -3.88 -1.27 4.36
N LEU A 7 -4.20 -0.47 5.36
CA LEU A 7 -4.31 -0.89 6.75
C LEU A 7 -5.66 -0.48 7.33
N ASP A 8 -6.18 -1.29 8.25
CA ASP A 8 -7.34 -0.89 9.03
C ASP A 8 -6.94 0.01 10.21
N GLN A 9 -7.90 0.34 11.09
CA GLN A 9 -7.67 1.25 12.23
C GLN A 9 -6.74 0.67 13.30
N LYS A 10 -6.45 -0.61 13.26
CA LYS A 10 -5.53 -1.30 14.18
C LYS A 10 -4.28 -1.82 13.47
N ASN A 11 -3.93 -1.23 12.33
CA ASN A 11 -2.79 -1.64 11.50
C ASN A 11 -2.91 -3.05 10.94
N GLY A 12 -4.13 -3.60 10.86
CA GLY A 12 -4.40 -4.87 10.22
C GLY A 12 -4.17 -4.77 8.73
N MET A 13 -3.51 -5.76 8.14
CA MET A 13 -3.10 -5.72 6.76
C MET A 13 -3.83 -6.75 5.90
N TYR A 14 -3.93 -7.99 6.37
CA TYR A 14 -4.61 -9.05 5.62
C TYR A 14 -5.16 -10.13 6.56
N PHE A 15 -6.07 -10.92 6.01
CA PHE A 15 -6.69 -12.05 6.72
C PHE A 15 -6.81 -13.23 5.75
N ASN A 16 -6.40 -14.43 6.20
CA ASN A 16 -6.37 -15.64 5.36
C ASN A 16 -5.65 -15.42 4.01
N GLU A 17 -4.53 -14.69 4.05
CA GLU A 17 -3.72 -14.37 2.87
C GLU A 17 -4.49 -13.56 1.81
N ARG A 18 -5.54 -12.85 2.23
CA ARG A 18 -6.37 -12.01 1.35
C ARG A 18 -6.45 -10.60 1.89
N ARG A 19 -6.67 -9.64 0.98
CA ARG A 19 -6.91 -8.24 1.37
C ARG A 19 -8.14 -8.14 2.26
N GLN A 20 -8.12 -7.22 3.19
CA GLN A 20 -9.24 -6.95 4.08
C GLN A 20 -10.40 -6.27 3.35
N SER A 21 -10.09 -5.38 2.44
CA SER A 21 -11.06 -4.59 1.70
C SER A 21 -10.41 -4.03 0.44
N ARG A 22 -11.21 -3.38 -0.38
CA ARG A 22 -10.70 -2.66 -1.54
C ARG A 22 -11.58 -1.46 -1.83
N ASP A 23 -11.03 -0.48 -2.53
CA ASP A 23 -11.77 0.73 -2.87
C ASP A 23 -11.25 1.28 -4.20
N ARG A 24 -12.19 1.58 -5.10
CA ARG A 24 -11.88 2.07 -6.44
C ARG A 24 -11.08 3.37 -6.41
N TYR A 25 -11.39 4.26 -5.45
CA TYR A 25 -10.72 5.55 -5.36
C TYR A 25 -9.32 5.43 -4.78
N VAL A 26 -9.06 4.43 -3.94
CA VAL A 26 -7.70 4.10 -3.49
C VAL A 26 -6.85 3.67 -4.68
N ILE A 27 -7.37 2.77 -5.51
CA ILE A 27 -6.64 2.31 -6.70
C ILE A 27 -6.39 3.47 -7.67
N ARG A 28 -7.38 4.34 -7.86
CA ARG A 28 -7.23 5.53 -8.70
C ARG A 28 -6.11 6.45 -8.18
N ASP A 29 -6.03 6.64 -6.88
CA ASP A 29 -4.98 7.46 -6.27
C ASP A 29 -3.60 6.83 -6.46
N ILE A 30 -3.49 5.51 -6.31
CA ILE A 30 -2.24 4.78 -6.56
C ILE A 30 -1.81 4.94 -8.02
N VAL A 31 -2.72 4.76 -8.96
CA VAL A 31 -2.44 4.91 -10.40
C VAL A 31 -1.93 6.33 -10.70
N GLU A 32 -2.61 7.35 -10.18
CA GLU A 32 -2.21 8.75 -10.39
C GLU A 32 -0.84 9.03 -9.76
N MET A 33 -0.59 8.54 -8.56
CA MET A 33 0.68 8.75 -7.85
C MET A 33 1.86 8.10 -8.57
N THR A 34 1.64 6.96 -9.21
CA THR A 34 2.72 6.14 -9.80
C THR A 34 2.84 6.27 -11.31
N LYS A 35 2.07 7.15 -11.95
CA LYS A 35 1.97 7.24 -13.42
C LYS A 35 3.30 7.50 -14.12
N ASP A 36 4.23 8.21 -13.49
CA ASP A 36 5.54 8.53 -14.05
C ASP A 36 6.67 7.71 -13.40
N ALA A 37 6.32 6.60 -12.77
CA ALA A 37 7.25 5.74 -12.05
C ALA A 37 6.97 4.28 -12.36
N VAL A 38 7.74 3.38 -11.75
CA VAL A 38 7.52 1.94 -11.89
C VAL A 38 6.74 1.45 -10.68
N LEU A 39 5.64 0.75 -10.92
CA LEU A 39 4.82 0.11 -9.89
C LEU A 39 5.01 -1.40 -9.97
N HIS A 40 5.51 -1.98 -8.90
CA HIS A 40 5.64 -3.44 -8.76
C HIS A 40 4.45 -3.97 -7.96
N ILE A 41 3.82 -5.01 -8.47
CA ILE A 41 2.73 -5.71 -7.80
C ILE A 41 2.95 -7.21 -7.90
N ASN A 42 2.33 -7.99 -7.02
CA ASN A 42 2.31 -9.44 -7.21
C ASN A 42 1.11 -9.84 -8.06
N SER A 43 1.07 -11.12 -8.47
CA SER A 43 0.00 -11.63 -9.33
C SER A 43 -1.38 -11.56 -8.68
N TYR A 44 -1.44 -11.69 -7.36
CA TYR A 44 -2.70 -11.56 -6.61
C TYR A 44 -3.33 -10.18 -6.76
N SER A 45 -2.51 -9.13 -6.80
CA SER A 45 -2.98 -7.74 -6.84
C SER A 45 -3.35 -7.28 -8.26
N GLU A 46 -2.99 -8.03 -9.29
CA GLU A 46 -3.18 -7.62 -10.69
C GLU A 46 -4.63 -7.26 -11.00
N GLU A 47 -5.59 -8.00 -10.48
CA GLU A 47 -7.02 -7.76 -10.75
C GLU A 47 -7.48 -6.35 -10.37
N LEU A 48 -6.83 -5.71 -9.40
CA LEU A 48 -7.18 -4.35 -8.98
C LEU A 48 -6.77 -3.30 -10.01
N PHE A 49 -5.79 -3.61 -10.85
CA PHE A 49 -5.22 -2.67 -11.82
C PHE A 49 -5.63 -2.99 -13.26
N GLU A 50 -6.33 -4.09 -13.49
CA GLU A 50 -6.87 -4.41 -14.81
C GLU A 50 -7.79 -3.27 -15.27
N ASN A 51 -7.75 -2.95 -16.57
CA ASN A 51 -8.52 -1.87 -17.18
C ASN A 51 -8.15 -0.46 -16.68
N ARG A 52 -6.98 -0.31 -16.04
CA ARG A 52 -6.44 0.99 -15.65
C ARG A 52 -5.32 1.38 -16.59
N ILE A 53 -5.19 2.70 -16.81
CA ILE A 53 -4.10 3.26 -17.61
C ILE A 53 -2.90 3.45 -16.70
N VAL A 54 -2.18 2.37 -16.45
CA VAL A 54 -0.97 2.38 -15.63
C VAL A 54 -0.05 1.24 -16.10
N GLU A 55 1.24 1.53 -16.13
CA GLU A 55 2.24 0.49 -16.37
C GLU A 55 2.66 -0.11 -15.04
N TYR A 56 2.56 -1.41 -14.93
CA TYR A 56 3.00 -2.13 -13.75
C TYR A 56 3.83 -3.36 -14.12
N VAL A 57 4.68 -3.76 -13.19
CA VAL A 57 5.49 -4.98 -13.31
C VAL A 57 4.92 -6.00 -12.34
N ILE A 58 4.58 -7.17 -12.84
CA ILE A 58 4.15 -8.29 -12.01
C ILE A 58 5.41 -9.05 -11.58
N SER A 59 5.63 -9.14 -10.28
CA SER A 59 6.76 -9.87 -9.73
C SER A 59 6.38 -10.40 -8.35
N ASP A 60 6.50 -11.70 -8.14
CA ASP A 60 6.27 -12.29 -6.83
C ASP A 60 7.50 -12.10 -5.91
N ASP A 61 8.60 -11.59 -6.46
CA ASP A 61 9.81 -11.23 -5.70
C ASP A 61 10.12 -9.73 -5.83
N TYR A 62 9.10 -8.89 -5.66
CA TYR A 62 9.20 -7.45 -5.91
C TYR A 62 10.12 -6.70 -4.93
N PHE A 63 10.37 -7.26 -3.72
CA PHE A 63 11.34 -6.66 -2.80
C PHE A 63 12.77 -6.74 -3.32
N SER A 64 13.11 -7.77 -4.10
CA SER A 64 14.40 -7.90 -4.76
C SER A 64 14.47 -7.12 -6.07
N ASP A 65 13.32 -7.00 -6.76
CA ASP A 65 13.27 -6.42 -8.12
C ASP A 65 13.15 -4.90 -8.11
N ALA A 66 12.50 -4.31 -7.09
CA ALA A 66 12.26 -2.88 -7.04
C ALA A 66 13.52 -2.11 -6.66
N LYS A 67 13.72 -0.98 -7.33
CA LYS A 67 14.87 -0.10 -7.16
C LYS A 67 14.48 1.16 -6.40
N ASP A 68 15.47 1.99 -6.08
CA ASP A 68 15.25 3.28 -5.45
C ASP A 68 14.28 4.13 -6.28
N GLY A 69 13.30 4.72 -5.61
CA GLY A 69 12.28 5.54 -6.26
C GLY A 69 11.13 4.76 -6.89
N GLU A 70 11.22 3.43 -6.96
CA GLU A 70 10.15 2.59 -7.46
C GLU A 70 9.18 2.19 -6.35
N TYR A 71 7.94 1.88 -6.73
CA TYR A 71 6.86 1.57 -5.79
C TYR A 71 6.59 0.08 -5.76
N CYS A 72 6.24 -0.43 -4.56
CA CYS A 72 5.75 -1.79 -4.36
C CYS A 72 4.40 -1.74 -3.67
N PHE A 73 3.36 -2.29 -4.31
CA PHE A 73 2.05 -2.43 -3.69
C PHE A 73 1.94 -3.81 -3.05
N VAL A 74 1.81 -3.85 -1.74
CA VAL A 74 1.84 -5.09 -0.95
C VAL A 74 0.51 -5.25 -0.23
N GLU A 75 -0.19 -6.37 -0.49
CA GLU A 75 -1.52 -6.61 0.10
C GLU A 75 -1.55 -7.77 1.08
N ASN A 76 -1.00 -8.91 0.70
CA ASN A 76 -1.23 -10.18 1.38
C ASN A 76 0.04 -10.92 1.77
N HIS A 77 1.14 -10.20 1.88
CA HIS A 77 2.43 -10.72 2.33
C HIS A 77 2.97 -9.89 3.48
N ILE A 78 3.85 -10.46 4.27
CA ILE A 78 4.62 -9.71 5.27
C ILE A 78 5.47 -8.69 4.53
N LEU A 79 5.33 -7.42 4.92
CA LEU A 79 6.06 -6.34 4.32
C LEU A 79 7.51 -6.35 4.80
N ASP A 80 8.45 -6.53 3.88
CA ASP A 80 9.86 -6.34 4.17
C ASP A 80 10.19 -4.86 4.13
N GLN A 81 10.30 -4.26 5.31
CA GLN A 81 10.51 -2.81 5.46
C GLN A 81 11.98 -2.40 5.35
N SER A 82 12.93 -3.36 5.33
CA SER A 82 14.36 -3.07 5.49
C SER A 82 14.93 -2.16 4.40
N GLU A 83 14.45 -2.28 3.18
CA GLU A 83 14.94 -1.52 2.03
C GLU A 83 14.00 -0.37 1.62
N MET A 84 12.97 -0.10 2.41
CA MET A 84 12.01 0.95 2.09
C MET A 84 12.44 2.30 2.65
N GLU A 85 12.48 3.31 1.80
CA GLU A 85 12.79 4.69 2.16
C GLU A 85 11.55 5.48 2.59
N LYS A 86 10.38 5.09 2.07
CA LYS A 86 9.07 5.66 2.37
C LYS A 86 8.01 4.57 2.43
N LEU A 87 6.94 4.88 3.15
CA LEU A 87 5.77 4.02 3.24
C LEU A 87 4.52 4.87 3.05
N ILE A 88 3.68 4.47 2.10
CA ILE A 88 2.37 5.09 1.84
C ILE A 88 1.32 4.15 2.38
N VAL A 89 0.49 4.64 3.28
CA VAL A 89 -0.59 3.86 3.90
C VAL A 89 -1.93 4.46 3.50
N TYR A 90 -2.81 3.62 2.98
CA TYR A 90 -4.22 3.96 2.81
C TYR A 90 -4.97 3.30 3.94
N ARG A 91 -5.58 4.10 4.79
CA ARG A 91 -6.21 3.63 6.02
C ARG A 91 -7.71 3.49 5.83
N TRP A 92 -8.22 2.28 6.01
CA TRP A 92 -9.65 2.02 6.02
C TRP A 92 -10.29 2.68 7.25
N ASP A 93 -11.55 3.06 7.14
CA ASP A 93 -12.32 3.69 8.22
C ASP A 93 -12.91 2.71 9.22
N LYS A 94 -12.49 1.45 9.18
CA LYS A 94 -13.02 0.34 9.99
C LYS A 94 -11.90 -0.54 10.52
N VAL A 95 -12.28 -1.45 11.41
CA VAL A 95 -11.44 -2.57 11.84
C VAL A 95 -11.98 -3.82 11.18
N TYR A 96 -11.10 -4.60 10.59
CA TYR A 96 -11.44 -5.88 9.95
C TYR A 96 -10.71 -7.02 10.64
N PRO A 97 -11.14 -8.28 10.46
CA PRO A 97 -10.33 -9.42 10.87
C PRO A 97 -8.93 -9.35 10.22
N ALA A 98 -7.90 -9.65 10.99
CA ALA A 98 -6.53 -9.61 10.52
C ALA A 98 -5.69 -10.71 11.15
N ASP A 99 -4.91 -11.42 10.34
CA ASP A 99 -3.88 -12.35 10.81
C ASP A 99 -2.56 -11.64 11.04
N HIS A 100 -2.34 -10.52 10.36
CA HIS A 100 -1.10 -9.77 10.41
C HIS A 100 -1.37 -8.30 10.60
N ARG A 101 -0.63 -7.69 11.54
CA ARG A 101 -0.63 -6.25 11.78
C ARG A 101 0.75 -5.69 11.51
N LEU A 102 0.79 -4.54 10.85
CA LEU A 102 2.04 -3.88 10.52
C LEU A 102 2.55 -3.09 11.72
N ASN A 103 3.84 -3.25 12.03
CA ASN A 103 4.50 -2.47 13.06
C ASN A 103 5.09 -1.20 12.45
N LEU A 104 4.58 -0.04 12.85
CA LEU A 104 5.00 1.26 12.33
C LEU A 104 6.01 1.98 13.24
N SER A 105 6.58 1.29 14.24
CA SER A 105 7.45 1.94 15.25
C SER A 105 8.72 2.57 14.66
N GLY A 106 9.21 2.07 13.53
CA GLY A 106 10.39 2.63 12.86
C GLY A 106 10.09 3.79 11.91
N TRP A 107 8.84 4.25 11.87
CA TRP A 107 8.38 5.22 10.88
C TRP A 107 7.87 6.50 11.53
N LYS A 108 8.10 7.62 10.83
CA LYS A 108 7.59 8.94 11.24
C LYS A 108 6.55 9.40 10.23
N LEU A 109 5.35 9.72 10.72
CA LEU A 109 4.30 10.29 9.90
C LEU A 109 4.68 11.71 9.47
N ILE A 110 4.72 11.96 8.16
CA ILE A 110 5.10 13.26 7.60
C ILE A 110 3.98 13.96 6.85
N GLY A 111 2.87 13.27 6.58
CA GLY A 111 1.74 13.90 5.90
C GLY A 111 0.51 13.00 5.92
N THR A 112 -0.66 13.64 5.86
CA THR A 112 -1.93 12.95 5.74
C THR A 112 -2.82 13.67 4.74
N LEU A 113 -3.67 12.91 4.06
CA LEU A 113 -4.71 13.44 3.18
C LEU A 113 -5.96 12.57 3.35
N GLU A 114 -7.07 13.21 3.69
CA GLU A 114 -8.34 12.51 3.84
C GLU A 114 -9.19 12.71 2.59
N PHE A 115 -9.83 11.65 2.13
CA PHE A 115 -10.78 11.73 1.03
C PHE A 115 -11.92 10.72 1.22
N MET A 116 -13.04 10.98 0.54
CA MET A 116 -14.16 10.03 0.51
C MET A 116 -13.79 8.86 -0.40
N GLY A 117 -13.96 7.63 0.10
CA GLY A 117 -13.83 6.43 -0.72
C GLY A 117 -15.03 6.21 -1.61
N TYR A 118 -14.90 5.27 -2.55
CA TYR A 118 -16.01 4.83 -3.38
C TYR A 118 -16.98 3.94 -2.59
N SER A 119 -16.43 2.98 -1.85
CA SER A 119 -17.20 2.04 -1.01
C SER A 119 -16.92 2.20 0.48
N HIS A 120 -16.18 3.23 0.87
CA HIS A 120 -15.87 3.58 2.24
C HIS A 120 -16.17 5.07 2.43
N ASP A 121 -16.72 5.43 3.61
CA ASP A 121 -17.07 6.81 3.89
C ASP A 121 -15.84 7.71 3.94
N LYS A 122 -14.72 7.17 4.44
CA LYS A 122 -13.50 7.93 4.61
C LYS A 122 -12.26 7.05 4.39
N ILE A 123 -11.32 7.58 3.63
CA ILE A 123 -9.98 7.00 3.49
C ILE A 123 -8.98 8.06 3.95
N VAL A 124 -7.99 7.66 4.74
CA VAL A 124 -6.89 8.54 5.11
C VAL A 124 -5.62 7.99 4.46
N LYS A 125 -5.02 8.79 3.58
CA LYS A 125 -3.71 8.50 3.02
C LYS A 125 -2.65 9.05 3.95
N GLU A 126 -1.76 8.22 4.43
CA GLU A 126 -0.69 8.59 5.34
C GLU A 126 0.66 8.35 4.66
N VAL A 127 1.57 9.30 4.80
CA VAL A 127 2.92 9.19 4.24
C VAL A 127 3.90 9.15 5.40
N TYR A 128 4.72 8.13 5.41
CA TYR A 128 5.74 7.90 6.42
C TYR A 128 7.12 7.91 5.82
N LYS A 129 8.10 8.39 6.58
CA LYS A 129 9.52 8.20 6.28
C LYS A 129 10.20 7.53 7.46
N ARG A 130 11.39 6.99 7.23
CA ARG A 130 12.17 6.38 8.29
C ARG A 130 12.47 7.40 9.38
N ASN A 131 12.40 6.94 10.65
CA ASN A 131 12.92 7.71 11.75
C ASN A 131 14.44 7.86 11.59
N GLU A 132 14.93 9.07 11.73
CA GLU A 132 16.37 9.32 11.83
C GLU A 132 16.83 9.06 13.26
N LYS A 133 18.02 8.50 13.38
CA LYS A 133 18.61 8.29 14.69
C LYS A 133 19.32 9.54 15.18
#